data_c48eeb5ecbe922b58457da297f9f261e
#
_entry.id   c48eeb5ecbe922b58457da297f9f261e
#
_cell.length_a   1.000
_cell.length_b   1.000
_cell.length_c   1.000
_cell.angle_alpha   90.00
_cell.angle_beta   90.00
_cell.angle_gamma   90.00
#
_symmetry.space_group_name_H-M   'P 1'
#
loop_
_entity.id
_entity.type
_entity.pdbx_description
1 polymer ?
#
loop_
_entity_poly.entity_id
_entity_poly.type
_entity_poly.pdbx_seq_one_letter_code
_entity_poly.pdbx_strand_id
1 'polypeptide(L)'
;LDLHEDSHGPHGLIAGTTGSGKSEFIITYILSMALDYAPDEAAFVLIDYKGGGLAGAFANGRFVLPHLSGTITNLDGSAINRSLSAIQSELQKRQRLFNVAREATGEPTMDIYKYLSYYRQGVVKDPMPHLFIVADEFAELKQQEPDFMDELISAARIGRSLGVHLILATQKPSGVVNDQIWSNSRFKVSLKVADGPDSKEMIRRPDAAELKNPG
;
A
#
# COMPACT_ATOMS: atom_id res chain seq x y z
N LEU A 1 -0.01 -12.86 5.86
CA LEU A 1 1.12 -11.99 5.51
C LEU A 1 1.47 -11.15 6.71
N ASP A 2 2.68 -11.26 7.19
CA ASP A 2 3.22 -10.39 8.25
C ASP A 2 3.98 -9.24 7.57
N LEU A 3 3.49 -8.02 7.68
CA LEU A 3 4.06 -6.84 7.04
C LEU A 3 5.12 -6.13 7.89
N HIS A 4 5.57 -6.78 8.97
CA HIS A 4 6.74 -6.31 9.69
C HIS A 4 7.94 -6.24 8.75
N GLU A 5 8.76 -5.20 8.90
CA GLU A 5 9.91 -4.99 8.01
C GLU A 5 10.96 -6.11 8.05
N ASP A 6 11.03 -6.85 9.15
CA ASP A 6 11.91 -8.01 9.30
C ASP A 6 11.31 -9.31 8.73
N SER A 7 10.03 -9.30 8.35
CA SER A 7 9.31 -10.45 7.78
C SER A 7 8.99 -10.22 6.29
N HIS A 8 7.74 -10.05 5.92
CA HIS A 8 7.26 -9.90 4.55
C HIS A 8 7.08 -8.44 4.11
N GLY A 9 7.18 -7.49 5.04
CA GLY A 9 6.97 -6.08 4.76
C GLY A 9 8.23 -5.30 4.37
N PRO A 10 8.14 -3.98 4.28
CA PRO A 10 6.91 -3.21 4.50
C PRO A 10 6.03 -3.04 3.25
N HIS A 11 6.53 -3.31 2.04
CA HIS A 11 5.84 -3.07 0.79
C HIS A 11 5.65 -4.36 0.00
N GLY A 12 4.69 -4.37 -0.93
CA GLY A 12 4.36 -5.55 -1.70
C GLY A 12 3.94 -5.30 -3.13
N LEU A 13 4.06 -6.37 -3.94
CA LEU A 13 3.63 -6.44 -5.33
C LEU A 13 2.58 -7.53 -5.50
N ILE A 14 1.54 -7.24 -6.27
CA ILE A 14 0.50 -8.19 -6.63
C ILE A 14 0.33 -8.16 -8.14
N ALA A 15 0.44 -9.30 -8.80
CA ALA A 15 0.17 -9.41 -10.23
C ALA A 15 -0.93 -10.43 -10.53
N GLY A 16 -1.71 -10.12 -11.56
CA GLY A 16 -2.73 -11.03 -12.07
C GLY A 16 -3.52 -10.41 -13.20
N THR A 17 -3.78 -11.18 -14.25
CA THR A 17 -4.60 -10.77 -15.39
C THR A 17 -6.05 -10.51 -15.00
N THR A 18 -6.80 -9.89 -15.90
CA THR A 18 -8.27 -9.77 -15.76
C THR A 18 -8.89 -11.16 -15.53
N GLY A 19 -9.74 -11.26 -14.50
CA GLY A 19 -10.38 -12.53 -14.12
C GLY A 19 -9.48 -13.51 -13.34
N SER A 20 -8.24 -13.12 -12.97
CA SER A 20 -7.38 -13.98 -12.14
C SER A 20 -7.71 -13.97 -10.65
N GLY A 21 -8.62 -13.10 -10.20
CA GLY A 21 -8.93 -12.91 -8.79
C GLY A 21 -8.13 -11.80 -8.10
N LYS A 22 -7.37 -10.97 -8.84
CA LYS A 22 -6.50 -9.91 -8.26
C LYS A 22 -7.29 -8.95 -7.35
N SER A 23 -8.41 -8.41 -7.83
CA SER A 23 -9.23 -7.48 -7.04
C SER A 23 -9.87 -8.17 -5.84
N GLU A 24 -10.34 -9.40 -5.98
CA GLU A 24 -10.89 -10.21 -4.88
C GLU A 24 -9.83 -10.50 -3.81
N PHE A 25 -8.60 -10.80 -4.22
CA PHE A 25 -7.48 -10.97 -3.29
C PHE A 25 -7.23 -9.70 -2.49
N ILE A 26 -7.18 -8.52 -3.15
CA ILE A 26 -6.95 -7.23 -2.50
C ILE A 26 -8.10 -6.90 -1.54
N ILE A 27 -9.35 -7.10 -1.96
CA ILE A 27 -10.54 -6.88 -1.12
C ILE A 27 -10.49 -7.79 0.11
N THR A 28 -10.21 -9.08 -0.07
CA THR A 28 -10.10 -10.04 1.03
C THR A 28 -8.98 -9.66 1.98
N TYR A 29 -7.84 -9.23 1.46
CA TYR A 29 -6.71 -8.76 2.26
C TYR A 29 -7.08 -7.55 3.14
N ILE A 30 -7.72 -6.52 2.56
CA ILE A 30 -8.18 -5.33 3.28
C ILE A 30 -9.23 -5.70 4.35
N LEU A 31 -10.20 -6.53 4.00
CA LEU A 31 -11.24 -6.96 4.93
C LEU A 31 -10.68 -7.80 6.08
N SER A 32 -9.74 -8.70 5.80
CA SER A 32 -9.08 -9.49 6.86
C SER A 32 -8.37 -8.59 7.85
N MET A 33 -7.65 -7.58 7.38
CA MET A 33 -6.99 -6.62 8.28
C MET A 33 -8.01 -5.78 9.06
N ALA A 34 -9.09 -5.36 8.42
CA ALA A 34 -10.13 -4.56 9.07
C ALA A 34 -10.94 -5.36 10.12
N LEU A 35 -10.95 -6.68 10.05
CA LEU A 35 -11.54 -7.55 11.08
C LEU A 35 -10.64 -7.71 12.30
N ASP A 36 -9.32 -7.73 12.08
CA ASP A 36 -8.35 -8.01 13.15
C ASP A 36 -7.81 -6.75 13.83
N TYR A 37 -7.84 -5.60 13.16
CA TYR A 37 -7.27 -4.33 13.65
C TYR A 37 -8.32 -3.22 13.64
N ALA A 38 -8.25 -2.35 14.65
CA ALA A 38 -9.11 -1.17 14.72
C ALA A 38 -8.63 -0.06 13.74
N PRO A 39 -9.50 0.92 13.40
CA PRO A 39 -9.13 2.02 12.49
C PRO A 39 -7.98 2.92 12.98
N ASP A 40 -7.70 2.91 14.28
CA ASP A 40 -6.55 3.59 14.89
C ASP A 40 -5.26 2.75 14.89
N GLU A 41 -5.33 1.49 14.42
CA GLU A 41 -4.20 0.58 14.22
C GLU A 41 -3.87 0.36 12.75
N ALA A 42 -4.88 0.30 11.86
CA ALA A 42 -4.70 0.13 10.41
C ALA A 42 -5.65 1.03 9.63
N ALA A 43 -5.13 1.69 8.60
CA ALA A 43 -5.90 2.57 7.71
C ALA A 43 -5.47 2.38 6.26
N PHE A 44 -6.38 2.64 5.33
CA PHE A 44 -6.16 2.41 3.90
C PHE A 44 -6.39 3.69 3.08
N VAL A 45 -5.54 3.88 2.08
CA VAL A 45 -5.75 4.80 0.95
C VAL A 45 -5.75 3.96 -0.32
N LEU A 46 -6.79 4.06 -1.12
CA LEU A 46 -6.94 3.31 -2.36
C LEU A 46 -6.72 4.22 -3.56
N ILE A 47 -5.77 3.86 -4.41
CA ILE A 47 -5.50 4.52 -5.69
C ILE A 47 -6.05 3.59 -6.78
N ASP A 48 -7.18 3.96 -7.36
CA ASP A 48 -7.87 3.18 -8.40
C ASP A 48 -7.87 4.00 -9.70
N TYR A 49 -6.85 3.76 -10.51
CA TYR A 49 -6.62 4.52 -11.73
C TYR A 49 -7.73 4.33 -12.79
N LYS A 50 -8.29 3.13 -12.88
CA LYS A 50 -9.37 2.81 -13.83
C LYS A 50 -10.76 3.27 -13.39
N GLY A 51 -10.88 3.74 -12.16
CA GLY A 51 -12.10 4.34 -11.62
C GLY A 51 -13.22 3.36 -11.32
N GLY A 52 -13.20 2.78 -10.13
CA GLY A 52 -14.41 2.28 -9.50
C GLY A 52 -14.47 0.81 -9.09
N GLY A 53 -13.54 -0.05 -9.50
CA GLY A 53 -13.60 -1.46 -9.11
C GLY A 53 -13.22 -1.67 -7.64
N LEU A 54 -12.02 -1.30 -7.27
CA LEU A 54 -11.50 -1.48 -5.91
C LEU A 54 -12.08 -0.44 -4.94
N ALA A 55 -12.07 0.83 -5.32
CA ALA A 55 -12.59 1.91 -4.49
C ALA A 55 -14.11 1.76 -4.25
N GLY A 56 -14.87 1.37 -5.26
CA GLY A 56 -16.31 1.14 -5.19
C GLY A 56 -16.72 0.02 -4.24
N ALA A 57 -15.86 -0.98 -4.03
CA ALA A 57 -16.13 -2.06 -3.09
C ALA A 57 -16.25 -1.57 -1.63
N PHE A 58 -15.53 -0.50 -1.28
CA PHE A 58 -15.44 0.02 0.09
C PHE A 58 -16.13 1.36 0.33
N ALA A 59 -16.55 2.05 -0.73
CA ALA A 59 -17.15 3.38 -0.66
C ALA A 59 -18.33 3.51 -1.63
N ASN A 60 -19.38 2.69 -1.45
CA ASN A 60 -20.55 2.67 -2.33
C ASN A 60 -21.73 3.55 -1.86
N GLY A 61 -21.48 4.48 -0.93
CA GLY A 61 -22.48 5.41 -0.39
C GLY A 61 -23.41 4.82 0.67
N ARG A 62 -23.57 3.49 0.73
CA ARG A 62 -24.38 2.80 1.74
C ARG A 62 -23.53 2.22 2.86
N PHE A 63 -22.32 1.80 2.51
CA PHE A 63 -21.34 1.26 3.45
C PHE A 63 -19.98 1.88 3.15
N VAL A 64 -19.37 2.47 4.15
CA VAL A 64 -18.00 2.99 4.09
C VAL A 64 -17.20 2.22 5.13
N LEU A 65 -16.10 1.61 4.69
CA LEU A 65 -15.19 0.93 5.60
C LEU A 65 -14.55 1.96 6.55
N PRO A 66 -14.69 1.83 7.88
CA PRO A 66 -14.14 2.81 8.82
C PRO A 66 -12.61 3.02 8.71
N HIS A 67 -11.89 2.03 8.21
CA HIS A 67 -10.44 2.05 7.98
C HIS A 67 -10.03 2.83 6.72
N LEU A 68 -11.00 3.20 5.87
CA LEU A 68 -10.72 3.90 4.61
C LEU A 68 -10.49 5.39 4.88
N SER A 69 -9.24 5.82 4.81
CA SER A 69 -8.84 7.23 4.97
C SER A 69 -9.04 8.07 3.70
N GLY A 70 -9.07 7.44 2.54
CA GLY A 70 -9.31 8.14 1.28
C GLY A 70 -9.25 7.25 0.04
N THR A 71 -9.81 7.77 -1.04
CA THR A 71 -9.73 7.17 -2.37
C THR A 71 -9.24 8.20 -3.38
N ILE A 72 -8.40 7.76 -4.30
CA ILE A 72 -7.87 8.55 -5.41
C ILE A 72 -8.31 7.85 -6.69
N THR A 73 -9.38 8.32 -7.30
CA THR A 73 -10.01 7.69 -8.48
C THR A 73 -9.91 8.54 -9.73
N ASN A 74 -9.57 9.81 -9.59
CA ASN A 74 -9.34 10.72 -10.71
C ASN A 74 -7.95 11.33 -10.55
N LEU A 75 -7.09 11.07 -11.51
CA LEU A 75 -5.71 11.54 -11.54
C LEU A 75 -5.51 12.57 -12.66
N ASP A 76 -6.40 13.58 -12.72
CA ASP A 76 -6.06 14.80 -13.46
C ASP A 76 -4.89 15.53 -12.77
N GLY A 77 -4.14 16.35 -13.50
CA GLY A 77 -2.92 16.97 -12.99
C GLY A 77 -3.10 17.75 -11.68
N SER A 78 -4.31 18.26 -11.39
CA SER A 78 -4.61 18.96 -10.14
C SER A 78 -4.87 17.99 -8.98
N ALA A 79 -5.51 16.85 -9.26
CA ALA A 79 -5.76 15.81 -8.27
C ALA A 79 -4.47 15.08 -7.87
N ILE A 80 -3.56 14.85 -8.81
CA ILE A 80 -2.21 14.29 -8.58
C ILE A 80 -1.44 15.12 -7.57
N ASN A 81 -1.31 16.42 -7.83
CA ASN A 81 -0.58 17.33 -6.95
C ASN A 81 -1.18 17.40 -5.54
N ARG A 82 -2.52 17.40 -5.43
CA ARG A 82 -3.21 17.35 -4.12
C ARG A 82 -2.93 16.05 -3.39
N SER A 83 -2.95 14.93 -4.10
CA SER A 83 -2.70 13.59 -3.53
C SER A 83 -1.27 13.46 -3.02
N LEU A 84 -0.26 13.91 -3.79
CA LEU A 84 1.13 13.95 -3.35
C LEU A 84 1.32 14.85 -2.13
N SER A 85 0.74 16.06 -2.17
CA SER A 85 0.79 17.00 -1.03
C SER A 85 0.15 16.41 0.23
N ALA A 86 -0.94 15.66 0.09
CA ALA A 86 -1.58 14.98 1.21
C ALA A 86 -0.70 13.88 1.80
N ILE A 87 -0.08 13.04 0.96
CA ILE A 87 0.85 11.99 1.39
C ILE A 87 2.08 12.60 2.10
N GLN A 88 2.69 13.64 1.50
CA GLN A 88 3.83 14.33 2.10
C GLN A 88 3.47 14.99 3.45
N SER A 89 2.29 15.61 3.54
CA SER A 89 1.78 16.21 4.78
C SER A 89 1.57 15.16 5.87
N GLU A 90 1.06 13.99 5.52
CA GLU A 90 0.91 12.88 6.47
C GLU A 90 2.27 12.37 6.97
N LEU A 91 3.27 12.20 6.09
CA LEU A 91 4.63 11.83 6.51
C LEU A 91 5.23 12.86 7.47
N GLN A 92 5.08 14.16 7.17
CA GLN A 92 5.55 15.23 8.06
C GLN A 92 4.82 15.23 9.41
N LYS A 93 3.51 14.99 9.42
CA LYS A 93 2.73 14.84 10.64
C LYS A 93 3.27 13.69 11.49
N ARG A 94 3.49 12.52 10.90
CA ARG A 94 4.03 11.33 11.58
C ARG A 94 5.40 11.62 12.18
N GLN A 95 6.28 12.26 11.41
CA GLN A 95 7.61 12.64 11.88
C GLN A 95 7.54 13.59 13.10
N ARG A 96 6.64 14.59 13.07
CA ARG A 96 6.43 15.49 14.21
C ARG A 96 5.95 14.74 15.45
N LEU A 97 4.98 13.84 15.28
CA LEU A 97 4.45 13.03 16.40
C LEU A 97 5.53 12.11 16.99
N PHE A 98 6.39 11.54 16.16
CA PHE A 98 7.53 10.75 16.64
C PHE A 98 8.52 11.59 17.44
N ASN A 99 8.81 12.83 17.02
CA ASN A 99 9.67 13.72 17.76
C ASN A 99 9.07 14.06 19.14
N VAL A 100 7.79 14.39 19.20
CA VAL A 100 7.06 14.64 20.45
C VAL A 100 7.08 13.40 21.36
N ALA A 101 6.84 12.23 20.79
CA ALA A 101 6.87 10.96 21.55
C ALA A 101 8.27 10.66 22.12
N ARG A 102 9.33 10.92 21.34
CA ARG A 102 10.70 10.75 21.79
C ARG A 102 11.05 11.68 22.97
N GLU A 103 10.64 12.94 22.89
CA GLU A 103 10.83 13.90 23.98
C GLU A 103 10.08 13.48 25.25
N ALA A 104 8.85 12.98 25.11
CA ALA A 104 8.04 12.56 26.23
C ALA A 104 8.51 11.26 26.89
N THR A 105 9.11 10.35 26.13
CA THR A 105 9.51 9.01 26.58
C THR A 105 11.01 8.89 26.90
N GLY A 106 11.84 9.82 26.40
CA GLY A 106 13.29 9.72 26.49
C GLY A 106 13.91 8.67 25.53
N GLU A 107 13.14 8.11 24.61
CA GLU A 107 13.62 7.13 23.65
C GLU A 107 14.62 7.75 22.65
N PRO A 108 15.76 7.13 22.38
CA PRO A 108 16.73 7.66 21.42
C PRO A 108 16.23 7.58 19.97
N THR A 109 15.38 6.58 19.68
CA THR A 109 14.78 6.35 18.36
C THR A 109 13.31 6.00 18.52
N MET A 110 12.48 6.43 17.56
CA MET A 110 11.06 6.09 17.48
C MET A 110 10.76 5.49 16.11
N ASP A 111 10.01 4.40 16.12
CA ASP A 111 9.38 3.79 14.95
C ASP A 111 7.89 3.57 15.23
N ILE A 112 7.15 3.11 14.23
CA ILE A 112 5.70 2.91 14.37
C ILE A 112 5.34 1.88 15.44
N TYR A 113 6.14 0.84 15.63
CA TYR A 113 5.86 -0.23 16.60
C TYR A 113 6.02 0.27 18.04
N LYS A 114 7.09 1.01 18.31
CA LYS A 114 7.30 1.69 19.59
C LYS A 114 6.19 2.71 19.85
N TYR A 115 5.87 3.52 18.86
CA TYR A 115 4.82 4.54 18.98
C TYR A 115 3.48 3.90 19.35
N LEU A 116 3.04 2.85 18.65
CA LEU A 116 1.81 2.11 18.94
C LEU A 116 1.84 1.44 20.33
N SER A 117 2.99 0.97 20.77
CA SER A 117 3.14 0.44 22.13
C SER A 117 2.89 1.54 23.18
N TYR A 118 3.45 2.73 23.00
CA TYR A 118 3.21 3.87 23.88
C TYR A 118 1.78 4.41 23.80
N TYR A 119 1.19 4.37 22.61
CA TYR A 119 -0.24 4.71 22.43
C TYR A 119 -1.15 3.78 23.24
N ARG A 120 -0.95 2.46 23.14
CA ARG A 120 -1.70 1.47 23.93
C ARG A 120 -1.50 1.62 25.44
N GLN A 121 -0.36 2.13 25.89
CA GLN A 121 -0.06 2.43 27.27
C GLN A 121 -0.63 3.80 27.73
N GLY A 122 -1.19 4.60 26.82
CA GLY A 122 -1.71 5.94 27.12
C GLY A 122 -0.64 7.02 27.31
N VAL A 123 0.62 6.73 26.98
CA VAL A 123 1.74 7.68 27.08
C VAL A 123 1.64 8.74 25.98
N VAL A 124 1.30 8.33 24.77
CA VAL A 124 0.95 9.22 23.65
C VAL A 124 -0.54 9.11 23.38
N LYS A 125 -1.17 10.21 22.95
CA LYS A 125 -2.64 10.29 22.82
C LYS A 125 -3.14 10.29 21.40
N ASP A 126 -2.28 10.68 20.45
CA ASP A 126 -2.67 10.79 19.04
C ASP A 126 -2.57 9.42 18.37
N PRO A 127 -3.66 8.91 17.79
CA PRO A 127 -3.60 7.66 17.05
C PRO A 127 -2.74 7.81 15.79
N MET A 128 -1.95 6.78 15.49
CA MET A 128 -1.15 6.71 14.29
C MET A 128 -1.24 5.29 13.71
N PRO A 129 -2.29 4.99 12.93
CA PRO A 129 -2.41 3.67 12.33
C PRO A 129 -1.29 3.39 11.32
N HIS A 130 -0.99 2.13 11.11
CA HIS A 130 -0.31 1.71 9.89
C HIS A 130 -1.12 2.16 8.67
N LEU A 131 -0.52 2.89 7.75
CA LEU A 131 -1.17 3.41 6.54
C LEU A 131 -0.80 2.57 5.33
N PHE A 132 -1.79 1.88 4.77
CA PHE A 132 -1.63 1.08 3.56
C PHE A 132 -2.11 1.86 2.34
N ILE A 133 -1.20 2.21 1.46
CA ILE A 133 -1.50 2.82 0.17
C ILE A 133 -1.54 1.70 -0.86
N VAL A 134 -2.71 1.38 -1.36
CA VAL A 134 -2.94 0.32 -2.34
C VAL A 134 -3.21 0.94 -3.70
N ALA A 135 -2.31 0.74 -4.65
CA ALA A 135 -2.48 1.21 -6.02
C ALA A 135 -2.87 0.04 -6.93
N ASP A 136 -4.11 0.06 -7.43
CA ASP A 136 -4.57 -0.87 -8.46
C ASP A 136 -4.16 -0.36 -9.84
N GLU A 137 -3.61 -1.24 -10.67
CA GLU A 137 -3.07 -1.00 -12.00
C GLU A 137 -1.95 0.07 -12.05
N PHE A 138 -0.95 -0.11 -11.18
CA PHE A 138 0.17 0.83 -11.12
C PHE A 138 0.98 0.91 -12.42
N ALA A 139 0.89 -0.07 -13.30
CA ALA A 139 1.56 -0.05 -14.61
C ALA A 139 1.05 1.10 -15.49
N GLU A 140 -0.26 1.29 -15.54
CA GLU A 140 -0.87 2.41 -16.28
C GLU A 140 -0.55 3.74 -15.61
N LEU A 141 -0.63 3.78 -14.27
CA LEU A 141 -0.29 4.95 -13.50
C LEU A 141 1.17 5.39 -13.75
N LYS A 142 2.10 4.44 -13.75
CA LYS A 142 3.53 4.71 -14.04
C LYS A 142 3.75 5.21 -15.47
N GLN A 143 3.00 4.70 -16.43
CA GLN A 143 3.13 5.09 -17.83
C GLN A 143 2.58 6.51 -18.08
N GLN A 144 1.48 6.87 -17.45
CA GLN A 144 0.81 8.14 -17.68
C GLN A 144 1.33 9.25 -16.76
N GLU A 145 1.68 8.89 -15.53
CA GLU A 145 2.11 9.81 -14.48
C GLU A 145 3.40 9.29 -13.80
N PRO A 146 4.52 9.24 -14.55
CA PRO A 146 5.78 8.69 -14.04
C PRO A 146 6.29 9.44 -12.80
N ASP A 147 6.20 10.77 -12.79
CA ASP A 147 6.66 11.61 -11.68
C ASP A 147 5.86 11.32 -10.41
N PHE A 148 4.53 11.12 -10.52
CA PHE A 148 3.69 10.73 -9.39
C PHE A 148 4.13 9.39 -8.81
N MET A 149 4.41 8.40 -9.66
CA MET A 149 4.87 7.09 -9.20
C MET A 149 6.22 7.15 -8.51
N ASP A 150 7.16 7.90 -9.03
CA ASP A 150 8.49 8.04 -8.44
C ASP A 150 8.43 8.74 -7.07
N GLU A 151 7.60 9.78 -6.95
CA GLU A 151 7.33 10.45 -5.67
C GLU A 151 6.61 9.52 -4.68
N LEU A 152 5.64 8.72 -5.12
CA LEU A 152 4.93 7.77 -4.27
C LEU A 152 5.88 6.68 -3.74
N ILE A 153 6.74 6.13 -4.59
CA ILE A 153 7.76 5.15 -4.20
C ILE A 153 8.77 5.76 -3.23
N SER A 154 9.19 7.00 -3.48
CA SER A 154 10.09 7.75 -2.58
C SER A 154 9.44 8.01 -1.23
N ALA A 155 8.17 8.42 -1.21
CA ALA A 155 7.40 8.62 0.01
C ALA A 155 7.24 7.32 0.82
N ALA A 156 6.98 6.20 0.16
CA ALA A 156 6.88 4.90 0.80
C ALA A 156 8.22 4.47 1.44
N ARG A 157 9.34 4.68 0.75
CA ARG A 157 10.67 4.38 1.28
C ARG A 157 10.98 5.19 2.54
N ILE A 158 10.67 6.49 2.55
CA ILE A 158 10.85 7.36 3.71
C ILE A 158 9.85 6.96 4.82
N GLY A 159 8.63 6.62 4.43
CA GLY A 159 7.54 6.25 5.33
C GLY A 159 7.67 4.89 6.00
N ARG A 160 8.65 4.06 5.62
CA ARG A 160 8.84 2.72 6.16
C ARG A 160 8.83 2.68 7.69
N SER A 161 9.72 3.43 8.34
CA SER A 161 9.76 3.52 9.81
C SER A 161 8.57 4.25 10.41
N LEU A 162 7.86 5.06 9.61
CA LEU A 162 6.67 5.80 9.99
C LEU A 162 5.37 4.97 9.84
N GLY A 163 5.46 3.68 9.49
CA GLY A 163 4.31 2.81 9.32
C GLY A 163 3.51 3.06 8.04
N VAL A 164 4.16 3.49 6.96
CA VAL A 164 3.53 3.64 5.64
C VAL A 164 3.93 2.48 4.75
N HIS A 165 2.94 1.79 4.20
CA HIS A 165 3.08 0.59 3.38
C HIS A 165 2.52 0.84 1.99
N LEU A 166 3.27 0.46 0.96
CA LEU A 166 2.84 0.57 -0.44
C LEU A 166 2.59 -0.83 -0.99
N ILE A 167 1.39 -1.05 -1.50
CA ILE A 167 0.98 -2.27 -2.18
C ILE A 167 0.65 -1.91 -3.62
N LEU A 168 1.47 -2.39 -4.54
CA LEU A 168 1.34 -2.13 -5.97
C LEU A 168 0.73 -3.34 -6.66
N ALA A 169 -0.39 -3.15 -7.33
CA ALA A 169 -1.06 -4.20 -8.08
C ALA A 169 -1.08 -3.89 -9.58
N THR A 170 -0.91 -4.90 -10.43
CA THR A 170 -0.95 -4.73 -11.88
C THR A 170 -1.38 -6.00 -12.60
N GLN A 171 -1.91 -5.84 -13.79
CA GLN A 171 -2.19 -6.94 -14.72
C GLN A 171 -0.96 -7.34 -15.54
N LYS A 172 -0.05 -6.40 -15.77
CA LYS A 172 1.14 -6.58 -16.60
C LYS A 172 2.40 -6.08 -15.87
N PRO A 173 3.09 -6.95 -15.14
CA PRO A 173 4.29 -6.56 -14.38
C PRO A 173 5.53 -6.37 -15.24
N SER A 174 5.67 -7.08 -16.37
CA SER A 174 6.87 -7.03 -17.20
C SER A 174 7.13 -5.64 -17.78
N GLY A 175 8.38 -5.17 -17.66
CA GLY A 175 8.82 -3.86 -18.12
C GLY A 175 8.37 -2.67 -17.27
N VAL A 176 7.62 -2.92 -16.19
CA VAL A 176 7.11 -1.87 -15.28
C VAL A 176 7.77 -1.95 -13.92
N VAL A 177 8.00 -3.16 -13.43
CA VAL A 177 8.71 -3.42 -12.17
C VAL A 177 10.21 -3.20 -12.40
N ASN A 178 10.74 -2.10 -11.91
CA ASN A 178 12.16 -1.82 -11.91
C ASN A 178 12.85 -2.30 -10.63
N ASP A 179 14.18 -2.25 -10.59
CA ASP A 179 14.96 -2.71 -9.43
C ASP A 179 14.59 -1.98 -8.14
N GLN A 180 14.19 -0.72 -8.22
CA GLN A 180 13.76 0.06 -7.06
C GLN A 180 12.43 -0.45 -6.50
N ILE A 181 11.43 -0.71 -7.35
CA ILE A 181 10.15 -1.31 -6.94
C ILE A 181 10.40 -2.72 -6.40
N TRP A 182 11.19 -3.51 -7.14
CA TRP A 182 11.51 -4.89 -6.76
C TRP A 182 12.16 -4.99 -5.39
N SER A 183 13.20 -4.19 -5.14
CA SER A 183 13.98 -4.26 -3.89
C SER A 183 13.20 -3.76 -2.66
N ASN A 184 12.30 -2.79 -2.88
CA ASN A 184 11.47 -2.26 -1.80
C ASN A 184 10.24 -3.13 -1.47
N SER A 185 9.85 -4.06 -2.37
CA SER A 185 8.68 -4.92 -2.20
C SER A 185 9.10 -6.32 -1.81
N ARG A 186 9.04 -6.64 -0.52
CA ARG A 186 9.46 -7.95 -0.01
C ARG A 186 8.47 -9.05 -0.34
N PHE A 187 7.18 -8.84 -0.13
CA PHE A 187 6.21 -9.85 -0.57
C PHE A 187 5.81 -9.61 -2.02
N LYS A 188 5.69 -10.71 -2.74
CA LYS A 188 5.24 -10.73 -4.12
C LYS A 188 4.23 -11.85 -4.30
N VAL A 189 3.03 -11.47 -4.71
CA VAL A 189 1.95 -12.40 -4.99
C VAL A 189 1.70 -12.38 -6.48
N SER A 190 1.78 -13.54 -7.12
CA SER A 190 1.41 -13.70 -8.52
C SER A 190 0.26 -14.67 -8.62
N LEU A 191 -0.90 -14.15 -9.00
CA LEU A 191 -2.00 -14.94 -9.50
C LEU A 191 -1.70 -15.32 -10.96
N LYS A 192 -2.68 -15.83 -11.70
CA LYS A 192 -2.50 -16.12 -13.12
C LYS A 192 -2.08 -14.86 -13.88
N VAL A 193 -0.97 -14.94 -14.59
CA VAL A 193 -0.47 -13.87 -15.48
C VAL A 193 -0.50 -14.32 -16.95
N ALA A 194 -0.28 -13.39 -17.88
CA ALA A 194 -0.46 -13.63 -19.31
C ALA A 194 0.58 -14.59 -19.88
N ASP A 195 1.84 -14.45 -19.47
CA ASP A 195 2.95 -15.20 -20.05
C ASP A 195 4.11 -15.42 -19.05
N GLY A 196 5.12 -16.18 -19.52
CA GLY A 196 6.27 -16.53 -18.71
C GLY A 196 7.14 -15.33 -18.30
N PRO A 197 7.38 -14.32 -19.13
CA PRO A 197 8.02 -13.08 -18.76
C PRO A 197 7.36 -12.38 -17.57
N ASP A 198 6.04 -12.20 -17.59
CA ASP A 198 5.28 -11.62 -16.48
C ASP A 198 5.45 -12.41 -15.18
N SER A 199 5.38 -13.74 -15.27
CA SER A 199 5.60 -14.60 -14.12
C SER A 199 7.02 -14.49 -13.56
N LYS A 200 8.04 -14.48 -14.42
CA LYS A 200 9.44 -14.34 -14.03
C LYS A 200 9.73 -12.99 -13.39
N GLU A 201 9.09 -11.93 -13.85
CA GLU A 201 9.21 -10.60 -13.24
C GLU A 201 8.73 -10.62 -11.78
N MET A 202 7.66 -11.36 -11.49
CA MET A 202 7.06 -11.39 -10.15
C MET A 202 7.71 -12.42 -9.20
N ILE A 203 7.91 -13.64 -9.66
CA ILE A 203 8.31 -14.76 -8.79
C ILE A 203 9.60 -15.45 -9.23
N ARG A 204 10.29 -14.94 -10.25
CA ARG A 204 11.51 -15.48 -10.85
C ARG A 204 11.35 -16.89 -11.45
N ARG A 205 10.11 -17.32 -11.67
CA ARG A 205 9.72 -18.64 -12.21
C ARG A 205 8.57 -18.46 -13.20
N PRO A 206 8.34 -19.37 -14.17
CA PRO A 206 7.28 -19.24 -15.16
C PRO A 206 5.91 -19.71 -14.67
N ASP A 207 5.81 -20.29 -13.49
CA ASP A 207 4.70 -21.12 -13.02
C ASP A 207 3.36 -20.36 -12.95
N ALA A 208 3.39 -19.04 -12.67
CA ALA A 208 2.16 -18.26 -12.59
C ALA A 208 1.43 -18.09 -13.95
N ALA A 209 2.16 -18.22 -15.05
CA ALA A 209 1.55 -18.25 -16.39
C ALA A 209 0.81 -19.57 -16.68
N GLU A 210 1.18 -20.66 -15.98
CA GLU A 210 0.62 -21.99 -16.18
C GLU A 210 -0.63 -22.26 -15.31
N LEU A 211 -0.98 -21.34 -14.40
CA LEU A 211 -2.18 -21.46 -13.58
C LEU A 211 -3.43 -21.55 -14.45
N LYS A 212 -4.22 -22.60 -14.26
CA LYS A 212 -5.40 -22.87 -15.09
C LYS A 212 -6.64 -22.15 -14.57
N ASN A 213 -6.76 -22.05 -13.25
CA ASN A 213 -7.92 -21.49 -12.56
C ASN A 213 -7.57 -20.12 -11.98
N PRO A 214 -8.55 -19.24 -11.80
CA PRO A 214 -8.42 -18.08 -10.94
C PRO A 214 -7.98 -18.49 -9.52
N GLY A 215 -7.19 -17.65 -8.87
CA GLY A 215 -6.71 -17.91 -7.51
C GLY A 215 -7.79 -17.79 -6.45
#